data_a03fdf637871609604f2c207b0183e3f
#
_entry.id   a03fdf637871609604f2c207b0183e3f
#
_cell.length_a   1.000
_cell.length_b   1.000
_cell.length_c   1.000
_cell.angle_alpha   90.00
_cell.angle_beta   90.00
_cell.angle_gamma   90.00
#
_symmetry.space_group_name_H-M   'P 1'
#
loop_
_entity.id
_entity.type
_entity.pdbx_description
1 polymer ?
#
loop_
_entity_poly.entity_id
_entity_poly.type
_entity_poly.pdbx_seq_one_letter_code
_entity_poly.pdbx_strand_id
1 'polypeptide(L)'
;AQLSFLDLVGKGLAYRQEAPTIWCPECQTAIAQAEMADLERETVFYTLLFELEDGGALPIATTRPELLPACVAVFVHPNDSRYSALVGHRARVPYAGHDVAILADPAADPEKGTGAVMCCTFGDAADVAWWYKYELPLRMTLDQQGRMTALAGPLGGLATVEARAQIVESLDSQGVLLDRQRMRQSVRVHERCVEDQPVDLGAP
;
A
#
# COMPACT_ATOMS: atom_id res chain seq x y z
N ALA A 1 -7.26 31.14 22.28
CA ALA A 1 -6.85 30.12 21.30
C ALA A 1 -5.58 30.51 20.51
N GLN A 2 -5.54 31.68 19.81
CA GLN A 2 -4.38 32.05 18.98
C GLN A 2 -3.09 32.26 19.79
N LEU A 3 -3.15 32.96 20.94
CA LEU A 3 -1.98 33.14 21.80
C LEU A 3 -1.42 31.83 22.35
N SER A 4 -2.28 30.88 22.71
CA SER A 4 -1.86 29.57 23.17
C SER A 4 -1.19 28.77 22.02
N PHE A 5 -1.69 28.89 20.78
CA PHE A 5 -1.06 28.26 19.61
C PHE A 5 0.33 28.86 19.34
N LEU A 6 0.47 30.20 19.38
CA LEU A 6 1.75 30.88 19.20
C LEU A 6 2.77 30.49 20.29
N ASP A 7 2.32 30.34 21.53
CA ASP A 7 3.17 29.86 22.63
C ASP A 7 3.66 28.43 22.38
N LEU A 8 2.79 27.52 21.90
CA LEU A 8 3.18 26.16 21.52
C LEU A 8 4.17 26.15 20.36
N VAL A 9 3.98 26.99 19.34
CA VAL A 9 4.93 27.13 18.23
C VAL A 9 6.28 27.66 18.76
N GLY A 10 6.27 28.67 19.61
CA GLY A 10 7.51 29.21 20.22
C GLY A 10 8.27 28.21 21.08
N LYS A 11 7.57 27.24 21.67
CA LYS A 11 8.14 26.11 22.44
C LYS A 11 8.53 24.89 21.58
N GLY A 12 8.33 24.92 20.26
CA GLY A 12 8.58 23.80 19.37
C GLY A 12 7.61 22.61 19.54
N LEU A 13 6.51 22.81 20.26
CA LEU A 13 5.48 21.78 20.52
C LEU A 13 4.40 21.75 19.45
N ALA A 14 4.31 22.76 18.61
CA ALA A 14 3.49 22.80 17.41
C ALA A 14 4.36 23.21 16.23
N TYR A 15 4.35 22.39 15.17
CA TYR A 15 5.15 22.60 13.97
C TYR A 15 4.41 22.05 12.75
N ARG A 16 4.79 22.53 11.57
CA ARG A 16 4.29 21.98 10.31
C ARG A 16 5.15 20.78 9.89
N GLN A 17 4.50 19.70 9.55
CA GLN A 17 5.16 18.47 9.09
C GLN A 17 4.41 17.93 7.88
N GLU A 18 5.15 17.41 6.91
CA GLU A 18 4.60 16.55 5.88
C GLU A 18 4.45 15.13 6.46
N ALA A 19 3.22 14.64 6.47
CA ALA A 19 2.90 13.33 7.01
C ALA A 19 1.69 12.75 6.26
N PRO A 20 1.61 11.41 6.12
CA PRO A 20 0.43 10.79 5.52
C PRO A 20 -0.81 11.10 6.36
N THR A 21 -1.90 11.42 5.69
CA THR A 21 -3.20 11.67 6.31
C THR A 21 -4.26 10.81 5.64
N ILE A 22 -5.35 10.54 6.36
CA ILE A 22 -6.52 9.89 5.79
C ILE A 22 -7.20 10.88 4.87
N TRP A 23 -7.32 10.54 3.60
CA TRP A 23 -7.79 11.41 2.55
C TRP A 23 -9.03 10.84 1.86
N CYS A 24 -10.04 11.65 1.66
CA CYS A 24 -11.19 11.31 0.84
C CYS A 24 -11.01 11.90 -0.57
N PRO A 25 -10.84 11.07 -1.61
CA PRO A 25 -10.65 11.55 -2.96
C PRO A 25 -11.91 12.20 -3.56
N GLU A 26 -13.09 11.88 -3.05
CA GLU A 26 -14.36 12.47 -3.48
C GLU A 26 -14.55 13.87 -2.90
N CYS A 27 -14.41 14.03 -1.60
CA CYS A 27 -14.48 15.34 -0.93
C CYS A 27 -13.23 16.19 -1.11
N GLN A 28 -12.12 15.57 -1.53
CA GLN A 28 -10.79 16.18 -1.67
C GLN A 28 -10.33 16.89 -0.38
N THR A 29 -10.48 16.19 0.73
CA THR A 29 -10.10 16.70 2.06
C THR A 29 -9.57 15.59 2.96
N ALA A 30 -8.73 15.98 3.91
CA ALA A 30 -8.37 15.11 5.03
C ALA A 30 -9.60 14.87 5.91
N ILE A 31 -9.75 13.64 6.40
CA ILE A 31 -10.86 13.24 7.27
C ILE A 31 -10.35 12.74 8.61
N ALA A 32 -11.11 12.96 9.65
CA ALA A 32 -10.80 12.46 10.98
C ALA A 32 -11.18 10.98 11.12
N GLN A 33 -10.53 10.26 12.04
CA GLN A 33 -10.88 8.87 12.33
C GLN A 33 -12.34 8.68 12.72
N ALA A 34 -12.94 9.68 13.38
CA ALA A 34 -14.35 9.65 13.79
C ALA A 34 -15.35 9.76 12.63
N GLU A 35 -14.89 10.13 11.44
CA GLU A 35 -15.70 10.25 10.21
C GLU A 35 -15.59 9.00 9.32
N MET A 36 -14.89 7.96 9.80
CA MET A 36 -14.74 6.70 9.09
C MET A 36 -15.74 5.67 9.59
N ALA A 37 -16.30 4.91 8.66
CA ALA A 37 -17.09 3.72 8.91
C ALA A 37 -16.39 2.49 8.33
N ASP A 38 -16.60 1.34 8.96
CA ASP A 38 -16.17 0.06 8.43
C ASP A 38 -17.27 -0.53 7.56
N LEU A 39 -16.92 -0.88 6.32
CA LEU A 39 -17.83 -1.48 5.35
C LEU A 39 -17.31 -2.84 4.90
N GLU A 40 -18.11 -3.89 5.10
CA GLU A 40 -17.82 -5.23 4.59
C GLU A 40 -17.98 -5.27 3.07
N ARG A 41 -16.91 -5.64 2.36
CA ARG A 41 -16.91 -5.80 0.90
C ARG A 41 -16.35 -7.15 0.47
N GLU A 42 -16.88 -7.65 -0.62
CA GLU A 42 -16.23 -8.74 -1.34
C GLU A 42 -15.04 -8.16 -2.11
N THR A 43 -13.89 -8.80 -1.96
CA THR A 43 -12.65 -8.47 -2.65
C THR A 43 -11.99 -9.73 -3.17
N VAL A 44 -10.95 -9.56 -3.97
CA VAL A 44 -10.15 -10.68 -4.47
C VAL A 44 -8.73 -10.55 -3.91
N PHE A 45 -8.23 -11.62 -3.37
CA PHE A 45 -6.85 -11.77 -2.93
C PHE A 45 -6.07 -12.40 -4.08
N TYR A 46 -5.13 -11.68 -4.63
CA TYR A 46 -4.30 -12.10 -5.74
C TYR A 46 -2.96 -12.57 -5.23
N THR A 47 -2.52 -13.77 -5.61
CA THR A 47 -1.17 -14.26 -5.35
C THR A 47 -0.31 -14.06 -6.58
N LEU A 48 0.76 -13.27 -6.42
CA LEU A 48 1.66 -12.83 -7.49
C LEU A 48 3.08 -13.36 -7.24
N LEU A 49 3.83 -13.63 -8.30
CA LEU A 49 5.25 -13.97 -8.22
C LEU A 49 6.12 -12.72 -8.37
N PHE A 50 6.95 -12.46 -7.37
CA PHE A 50 8.06 -11.52 -7.48
C PHE A 50 9.32 -12.32 -7.80
N GLU A 51 10.06 -11.91 -8.84
CA GLU A 51 11.31 -12.55 -9.24
C GLU A 51 12.42 -12.15 -8.26
N LEU A 52 13.21 -13.12 -7.80
CA LEU A 52 14.39 -12.89 -6.96
C LEU A 52 15.64 -12.68 -7.82
N GLU A 53 16.60 -11.92 -7.31
CA GLU A 53 17.86 -11.64 -8.02
C GLU A 53 18.70 -12.89 -8.35
N ASP A 54 18.49 -13.99 -7.63
CA ASP A 54 19.14 -15.29 -7.86
C ASP A 54 18.36 -16.21 -8.83
N GLY A 55 17.27 -15.70 -9.43
CA GLY A 55 16.40 -16.45 -10.35
C GLY A 55 15.32 -17.26 -9.66
N GLY A 56 15.18 -17.16 -8.33
CA GLY A 56 14.05 -17.71 -7.58
C GLY A 56 12.78 -16.86 -7.72
N ALA A 57 11.70 -17.28 -7.05
CA ALA A 57 10.46 -16.52 -7.02
C ALA A 57 9.87 -16.47 -5.62
N LEU A 58 9.35 -15.29 -5.24
CA LEU A 58 8.69 -15.04 -3.96
C LEU A 58 7.19 -14.82 -4.19
N PRO A 59 6.32 -15.71 -3.71
CA PRO A 59 4.88 -15.50 -3.82
C PRO A 59 4.42 -14.45 -2.81
N ILE A 60 3.70 -13.44 -3.29
CA ILE A 60 3.13 -12.35 -2.49
C ILE A 60 1.64 -12.26 -2.76
N ALA A 61 0.85 -12.15 -1.68
CA ALA A 61 -0.58 -12.01 -1.78
C ALA A 61 -1.03 -10.57 -1.48
N THR A 62 -1.90 -10.01 -2.33
CA THR A 62 -2.42 -8.65 -2.19
C THR A 62 -3.87 -8.52 -2.64
N THR A 63 -4.62 -7.63 -2.01
CA THR A 63 -5.97 -7.22 -2.47
C THR A 63 -5.90 -5.98 -3.37
N ARG A 64 -4.72 -5.34 -3.46
CA ARG A 64 -4.52 -4.07 -4.18
C ARG A 64 -3.37 -4.15 -5.19
N PRO A 65 -3.48 -4.97 -6.25
CA PRO A 65 -2.42 -5.10 -7.24
C PRO A 65 -2.11 -3.80 -7.99
N GLU A 66 -3.06 -2.86 -8.07
CA GLU A 66 -2.85 -1.52 -8.63
C GLU A 66 -1.77 -0.73 -7.90
N LEU A 67 -1.42 -1.09 -6.65
CA LEU A 67 -0.34 -0.46 -5.89
C LEU A 67 1.06 -1.05 -6.14
N LEU A 68 1.22 -2.04 -7.00
CA LEU A 68 2.55 -2.58 -7.36
C LEU A 68 3.56 -1.48 -7.74
N PRO A 69 3.21 -0.43 -8.52
CA PRO A 69 4.15 0.65 -8.80
C PRO A 69 4.57 1.46 -7.58
N ALA A 70 3.79 1.42 -6.48
CA ALA A 70 4.10 2.05 -5.19
C ALA A 70 4.91 1.15 -4.25
N CYS A 71 5.16 -0.11 -4.61
CA CYS A 71 5.91 -1.04 -3.76
C CYS A 71 7.33 -0.53 -3.50
N VAL A 72 7.74 -0.50 -2.23
CA VAL A 72 9.04 0.03 -1.78
C VAL A 72 9.85 -1.00 -1.00
N ALA A 73 9.20 -2.02 -0.45
CA ALA A 73 9.83 -3.14 0.24
C ALA A 73 8.91 -4.36 0.26
N VAL A 74 9.45 -5.51 0.59
CA VAL A 74 8.70 -6.71 0.98
C VAL A 74 9.07 -7.04 2.42
N PHE A 75 8.08 -7.31 3.26
CA PHE A 75 8.27 -7.70 4.65
C PHE A 75 7.91 -9.16 4.86
N VAL A 76 8.71 -9.84 5.68
CA VAL A 76 8.49 -11.21 6.14
C VAL A 76 8.69 -11.28 7.65
N HIS A 77 8.06 -12.24 8.32
CA HIS A 77 8.27 -12.40 9.76
C HIS A 77 9.67 -12.97 10.03
N PRO A 78 10.45 -12.44 11.01
CA PRO A 78 11.82 -12.87 11.27
C PRO A 78 11.94 -14.35 11.64
N ASN A 79 10.90 -14.96 12.23
CA ASN A 79 10.85 -16.36 12.60
C ASN A 79 10.19 -17.25 11.55
N ASP A 80 9.85 -16.73 10.37
CA ASP A 80 9.30 -17.54 9.29
C ASP A 80 10.44 -18.23 8.52
N SER A 81 10.61 -19.51 8.77
CA SER A 81 11.68 -20.32 8.15
C SER A 81 11.58 -20.43 6.63
N ARG A 82 10.38 -20.17 6.05
CA ARG A 82 10.17 -20.18 4.59
C ARG A 82 10.95 -19.08 3.89
N TYR A 83 11.15 -17.94 4.57
CA TYR A 83 11.66 -16.71 3.97
C TYR A 83 12.90 -16.15 4.70
N SER A 84 13.33 -16.73 5.81
CA SER A 84 14.46 -16.23 6.61
C SER A 84 15.75 -16.09 5.80
N ALA A 85 15.99 -17.00 4.85
CA ALA A 85 17.17 -16.95 3.96
C ALA A 85 17.08 -15.84 2.91
N LEU A 86 15.90 -15.27 2.65
CA LEU A 86 15.69 -14.22 1.66
C LEU A 86 15.87 -12.81 2.23
N VAL A 87 15.93 -12.67 3.55
CA VAL A 87 16.11 -11.37 4.21
C VAL A 87 17.44 -10.74 3.79
N GLY A 88 17.38 -9.50 3.31
CA GLY A 88 18.54 -8.78 2.76
C GLY A 88 18.73 -8.94 1.24
N HIS A 89 18.04 -9.88 0.61
CA HIS A 89 18.00 -9.99 -0.85
C HIS A 89 17.03 -8.97 -1.47
N ARG A 90 16.97 -8.96 -2.79
CA ARG A 90 16.06 -8.09 -3.55
C ARG A 90 15.06 -8.92 -4.34
N ALA A 91 13.87 -8.36 -4.49
CA ALA A 91 12.81 -8.90 -5.33
C ALA A 91 12.38 -7.88 -6.37
N ARG A 92 12.15 -8.33 -7.60
CA ARG A 92 11.66 -7.50 -8.69
C ARG A 92 10.15 -7.42 -8.65
N VAL A 93 9.63 -6.21 -8.56
CA VAL A 93 8.19 -5.97 -8.54
C VAL A 93 7.62 -6.24 -9.94
N PRO A 94 6.69 -7.20 -10.08
CA PRO A 94 6.08 -7.48 -11.38
C PRO A 94 5.33 -6.25 -11.89
N TYR A 95 5.18 -6.15 -13.21
CA TYR A 95 4.59 -4.99 -13.90
C TYR A 95 5.42 -3.70 -13.78
N ALA A 96 5.83 -3.31 -12.57
CA ALA A 96 6.54 -2.06 -12.31
C ALA A 96 8.05 -2.15 -12.63
N GLY A 97 8.63 -3.34 -12.61
CA GLY A 97 9.97 -3.63 -13.08
C GLY A 97 11.13 -3.05 -12.27
N HIS A 98 10.87 -2.49 -11.07
CA HIS A 98 11.92 -2.04 -10.15
C HIS A 98 12.16 -3.06 -9.05
N ASP A 99 13.34 -3.01 -8.44
CA ASP A 99 13.75 -3.94 -7.39
C ASP A 99 13.54 -3.30 -6.02
N VAL A 100 13.06 -4.13 -5.06
CA VAL A 100 12.82 -3.75 -3.67
C VAL A 100 13.54 -4.70 -2.73
N ALA A 101 13.91 -4.22 -1.53
CA ALA A 101 14.53 -5.04 -0.52
C ALA A 101 13.51 -5.95 0.18
N ILE A 102 13.96 -7.15 0.55
CA ILE A 102 13.23 -8.07 1.43
C ILE A 102 13.74 -7.83 2.86
N LEU A 103 12.85 -7.38 3.74
CA LEU A 103 13.14 -7.00 5.12
C LEU A 103 12.38 -7.90 6.11
N ALA A 104 12.90 -8.01 7.33
CA ALA A 104 12.22 -8.75 8.38
C ALA A 104 11.58 -7.80 9.39
N ASP A 105 10.31 -8.01 9.71
CA ASP A 105 9.61 -7.28 10.76
C ASP A 105 8.60 -8.18 11.49
N PRO A 106 8.56 -8.16 12.86
CA PRO A 106 7.59 -8.95 13.63
C PRO A 106 6.12 -8.60 13.37
N ALA A 107 5.84 -7.44 12.79
CA ALA A 107 4.47 -7.05 12.40
C ALA A 107 3.99 -7.73 11.11
N ALA A 108 4.88 -8.37 10.34
CA ALA A 108 4.48 -9.20 9.21
C ALA A 108 3.85 -10.49 9.73
N ASP A 109 2.58 -10.74 9.42
CA ASP A 109 1.86 -11.92 9.87
C ASP A 109 2.17 -13.13 8.95
N PRO A 110 2.85 -14.18 9.45
CA PRO A 110 3.22 -15.34 8.63
C PRO A 110 2.01 -16.18 8.20
N GLU A 111 0.85 -16.03 8.87
CA GLU A 111 -0.38 -16.77 8.55
C GLU A 111 -1.28 -16.01 7.56
N LYS A 112 -0.98 -14.74 7.28
CA LYS A 112 -1.78 -13.93 6.35
C LYS A 112 -1.28 -14.11 4.92
N GLY A 113 -2.14 -14.65 4.05
CA GLY A 113 -1.82 -14.88 2.65
C GLY A 113 -0.63 -15.83 2.48
N THR A 114 0.45 -15.35 1.85
CA THR A 114 1.69 -16.13 1.70
C THR A 114 2.65 -15.98 2.87
N GLY A 115 2.40 -15.05 3.80
CA GLY A 115 3.33 -14.66 4.86
C GLY A 115 4.38 -13.62 4.42
N ALA A 116 4.49 -13.36 3.11
CA ALA A 116 5.30 -12.27 2.57
C ALA A 116 4.37 -11.13 2.13
N VAL A 117 4.64 -9.91 2.60
CA VAL A 117 3.77 -8.75 2.44
C VAL A 117 4.51 -7.66 1.66
N MET A 118 3.95 -7.21 0.54
CA MET A 118 4.46 -6.02 -0.13
C MET A 118 4.10 -4.77 0.68
N CYS A 119 5.07 -3.90 0.91
CA CYS A 119 4.87 -2.58 1.49
C CYS A 119 4.78 -1.56 0.36
N CYS A 120 3.65 -0.90 0.25
CA CYS A 120 3.42 0.15 -0.72
C CYS A 120 3.34 1.50 0.00
N THR A 121 3.85 2.55 -0.61
CA THR A 121 3.79 3.87 0.01
C THR A 121 2.33 4.22 0.36
N PHE A 122 2.06 4.23 1.66
CA PHE A 122 0.77 4.57 2.28
C PHE A 122 -0.43 3.70 1.84
N GLY A 123 -0.20 2.43 1.54
CA GLY A 123 -1.28 1.50 1.19
C GLY A 123 -2.22 1.20 2.36
N ASP A 124 -1.66 1.10 3.58
CA ASP A 124 -2.41 0.95 4.84
C ASP A 124 -1.62 1.48 6.04
N ALA A 125 -2.15 1.29 7.26
CA ALA A 125 -1.50 1.75 8.49
C ALA A 125 -0.17 1.02 8.80
N ALA A 126 -0.05 -0.26 8.41
CA ALA A 126 1.18 -1.02 8.59
C ALA A 126 2.27 -0.49 7.65
N ASP A 127 1.92 -0.18 6.41
CA ASP A 127 2.82 0.43 5.43
C ASP A 127 3.39 1.76 5.94
N VAL A 128 2.55 2.61 6.53
CA VAL A 128 2.98 3.88 7.14
C VAL A 128 3.95 3.65 8.30
N ALA A 129 3.63 2.68 9.18
CA ALA A 129 4.51 2.35 10.31
C ALA A 129 5.88 1.86 9.84
N TRP A 130 5.92 0.99 8.83
CA TRP A 130 7.17 0.52 8.22
C TRP A 130 7.91 1.63 7.48
N TRP A 131 7.19 2.50 6.77
CA TRP A 131 7.80 3.64 6.08
C TRP A 131 8.60 4.53 7.05
N TYR A 132 8.03 4.89 8.19
CA TYR A 132 8.74 5.64 9.23
C TYR A 132 9.88 4.84 9.87
N LYS A 133 9.64 3.56 10.21
CA LYS A 133 10.60 2.73 10.94
C LYS A 133 11.86 2.42 10.13
N TYR A 134 11.70 2.21 8.83
CA TYR A 134 12.77 1.78 7.93
C TYR A 134 13.22 2.89 6.97
N GLU A 135 12.72 4.11 7.13
CA GLU A 135 13.04 5.27 6.27
C GLU A 135 12.88 4.93 4.78
N LEU A 136 11.76 4.26 4.43
CA LEU A 136 11.53 3.79 3.07
C LEU A 136 11.32 4.96 2.10
N PRO A 137 11.64 4.78 0.82
CA PRO A 137 11.43 5.82 -0.18
C PRO A 137 9.95 6.12 -0.39
N LEU A 138 9.65 7.33 -0.83
CA LEU A 138 8.30 7.77 -1.18
C LEU A 138 8.02 7.51 -2.67
N ARG A 139 6.98 6.72 -2.96
CA ARG A 139 6.52 6.41 -4.32
C ARG A 139 5.02 6.64 -4.43
N MET A 140 4.62 7.90 -4.70
CA MET A 140 3.20 8.28 -4.78
C MET A 140 2.61 7.85 -6.13
N THR A 141 1.77 6.84 -6.12
CA THR A 141 1.09 6.32 -7.31
C THR A 141 -0.37 6.73 -7.43
N LEU A 142 -0.91 7.37 -6.40
CA LEU A 142 -2.25 7.95 -6.42
C LEU A 142 -2.15 9.46 -6.22
N ASP A 143 -2.96 10.20 -6.95
CA ASP A 143 -3.16 11.64 -6.75
C ASP A 143 -4.30 11.92 -5.76
N GLN A 144 -4.56 13.20 -5.48
CA GLN A 144 -5.62 13.62 -4.57
C GLN A 144 -7.04 13.26 -5.06
N GLN A 145 -7.23 12.98 -6.34
CA GLN A 145 -8.47 12.54 -6.94
C GLN A 145 -8.63 11.01 -6.92
N GLY A 146 -7.69 10.26 -6.33
CA GLY A 146 -7.68 8.80 -6.32
C GLY A 146 -7.39 8.18 -7.68
N ARG A 147 -6.72 8.92 -8.58
CA ARG A 147 -6.27 8.43 -9.88
C ARG A 147 -4.81 8.07 -9.84
N MET A 148 -4.45 7.12 -10.69
CA MET A 148 -3.05 6.72 -10.84
C MET A 148 -2.21 7.87 -11.39
N THR A 149 -1.06 8.13 -10.77
CA THR A 149 -0.08 9.12 -11.25
C THR A 149 0.73 8.58 -12.44
N ALA A 150 1.53 9.43 -13.06
CA ALA A 150 2.47 9.04 -14.13
C ALA A 150 3.49 7.97 -13.69
N LEU A 151 3.73 7.82 -12.38
CA LEU A 151 4.61 6.78 -11.83
C LEU A 151 4.09 5.36 -12.10
N ALA A 152 2.77 5.21 -12.30
CA ALA A 152 2.14 3.95 -12.66
C ALA A 152 2.28 3.59 -14.17
N GLY A 153 3.02 4.38 -14.93
CA GLY A 153 3.26 4.15 -16.37
C GLY A 153 1.97 4.14 -17.18
N PRO A 154 1.66 3.05 -17.91
CA PRO A 154 0.44 2.98 -18.75
C PRO A 154 -0.89 3.14 -17.99
N LEU A 155 -0.90 2.94 -16.67
CA LEU A 155 -2.09 3.11 -15.84
C LEU A 155 -2.32 4.58 -15.43
N GLY A 156 -1.40 5.49 -15.74
CA GLY A 156 -1.49 6.91 -15.37
C GLY A 156 -2.81 7.54 -15.82
N GLY A 157 -3.48 8.26 -14.92
CA GLY A 157 -4.78 8.91 -15.14
C GLY A 157 -6.02 8.01 -14.92
N LEU A 158 -5.85 6.69 -14.83
CA LEU A 158 -6.96 5.76 -14.57
C LEU A 158 -7.44 5.84 -13.11
N ALA A 159 -8.73 5.59 -12.90
CA ALA A 159 -9.23 5.33 -11.55
C ALA A 159 -8.68 3.98 -11.03
N THR A 160 -8.59 3.82 -9.71
CA THR A 160 -8.02 2.61 -9.07
C THR A 160 -8.70 1.31 -9.52
N VAL A 161 -10.01 1.33 -9.71
CA VAL A 161 -10.78 0.15 -10.16
C VAL A 161 -10.39 -0.25 -11.59
N GLU A 162 -10.28 0.74 -12.49
CA GLU A 162 -9.86 0.52 -13.88
C GLU A 162 -8.40 0.04 -13.96
N ALA A 163 -7.52 0.68 -13.19
CA ALA A 163 -6.11 0.32 -13.08
C ALA A 163 -5.95 -1.11 -12.56
N ARG A 164 -6.73 -1.52 -11.55
CA ARG A 164 -6.74 -2.89 -11.02
C ARG A 164 -7.13 -3.91 -12.08
N ALA A 165 -8.18 -3.64 -12.86
CA ALA A 165 -8.59 -4.56 -13.92
C ALA A 165 -7.49 -4.74 -14.97
N GLN A 166 -6.89 -3.65 -15.44
CA GLN A 166 -5.85 -3.69 -16.46
C GLN A 166 -4.55 -4.35 -15.95
N ILE A 167 -4.12 -4.06 -14.72
CA ILE A 167 -2.89 -4.65 -14.19
C ILE A 167 -3.06 -6.14 -13.95
N VAL A 168 -4.24 -6.60 -13.48
CA VAL A 168 -4.54 -8.02 -13.28
C VAL A 168 -4.52 -8.77 -14.61
N GLU A 169 -5.07 -8.19 -15.68
CA GLU A 169 -5.02 -8.79 -17.03
C GLU A 169 -3.57 -8.87 -17.53
N SER A 170 -2.78 -7.84 -17.33
CA SER A 170 -1.36 -7.84 -17.70
C SER A 170 -0.56 -8.90 -16.93
N LEU A 171 -0.76 -9.01 -15.60
CA LEU A 171 -0.07 -10.00 -14.77
C LEU A 171 -0.46 -11.44 -15.14
N ASP A 172 -1.71 -11.66 -15.49
CA ASP A 172 -2.21 -12.96 -15.96
C ASP A 172 -1.57 -13.37 -17.30
N SER A 173 -1.54 -12.43 -18.24
CA SER A 173 -0.91 -12.66 -19.56
C SER A 173 0.59 -12.92 -19.48
N GLN A 174 1.28 -12.41 -18.47
CA GLN A 174 2.69 -12.63 -18.19
C GLN A 174 2.97 -13.92 -17.40
N GLY A 175 1.93 -14.61 -16.94
CA GLY A 175 2.05 -15.84 -16.14
C GLY A 175 2.61 -15.63 -14.73
N VAL A 176 2.56 -14.39 -14.21
CA VAL A 176 3.03 -14.06 -12.85
C VAL A 176 1.90 -14.04 -11.80
N LEU A 177 0.65 -14.14 -12.25
CA LEU A 177 -0.52 -14.29 -11.40
C LEU A 177 -0.78 -15.79 -11.15
N LEU A 178 -0.58 -16.23 -9.89
CA LEU A 178 -0.73 -17.66 -9.52
C LEU A 178 -2.14 -18.04 -9.12
N ASP A 179 -2.83 -17.17 -8.35
CA ASP A 179 -4.13 -17.49 -7.77
C ASP A 179 -5.00 -16.24 -7.57
N ARG A 180 -6.33 -16.48 -7.51
CA ARG A 180 -7.37 -15.46 -7.26
C ARG A 180 -8.37 -16.05 -6.28
N GLN A 181 -8.32 -15.60 -5.03
CA GLN A 181 -9.24 -16.05 -4.00
C GLN A 181 -10.23 -14.95 -3.62
N ARG A 182 -11.54 -15.23 -3.75
CA ARG A 182 -12.57 -14.32 -3.23
C ARG A 182 -12.58 -14.35 -1.71
N MET A 183 -12.64 -13.18 -1.10
CA MET A 183 -12.73 -13.03 0.35
C MET A 183 -13.62 -11.85 0.73
N ARG A 184 -14.08 -11.84 1.97
CA ARG A 184 -14.73 -10.67 2.56
C ARG A 184 -13.70 -9.92 3.39
N GLN A 185 -13.68 -8.62 3.24
CA GLN A 185 -12.77 -7.73 3.94
C GLN A 185 -13.53 -6.49 4.42
N SER A 186 -13.28 -6.08 5.66
CA SER A 186 -13.70 -4.78 6.15
C SER A 186 -12.77 -3.72 5.57
N VAL A 187 -13.34 -2.73 4.89
CA VAL A 187 -12.63 -1.58 4.37
C VAL A 187 -13.13 -0.32 5.03
N ARG A 188 -12.24 0.61 5.30
CA ARG A 188 -12.61 1.91 5.86
C ARG A 188 -13.09 2.83 4.74
N VAL A 189 -14.22 3.47 4.97
CA VAL A 189 -14.85 4.42 4.06
C VAL A 189 -15.17 5.71 4.81
N HIS A 190 -15.26 6.82 4.10
CA HIS A 190 -15.79 8.07 4.65
C HIS A 190 -17.31 7.96 4.77
N GLU A 191 -17.87 8.07 5.99
CA GLU A 191 -19.30 7.82 6.25
C GLU A 191 -20.25 8.71 5.44
N ARG A 192 -19.79 9.89 4.99
CA ARG A 192 -20.56 10.85 4.22
C ARG A 192 -20.52 10.64 2.71
N CYS A 193 -19.52 9.86 2.24
CA CYS A 193 -19.27 9.58 0.83
C CYS A 193 -19.41 8.07 0.58
N VAL A 194 -20.55 7.47 0.99
CA VAL A 194 -20.74 6.03 1.13
C VAL A 194 -20.65 5.26 -0.21
N GLU A 195 -20.59 5.95 -1.35
CA GLU A 195 -20.98 5.26 -2.57
C GLU A 195 -19.89 4.42 -3.22
N ASP A 196 -18.58 4.50 -3.01
CA ASP A 196 -17.78 3.48 -3.70
C ASP A 196 -16.25 3.50 -3.53
N GLN A 197 -15.67 4.45 -2.83
CA GLN A 197 -14.22 4.49 -2.74
C GLN A 197 -13.72 4.28 -1.30
N PRO A 198 -12.85 3.29 -1.04
CA PRO A 198 -12.14 3.24 0.22
C PRO A 198 -11.31 4.52 0.39
N VAL A 199 -11.25 5.03 1.62
CA VAL A 199 -10.33 6.13 1.92
C VAL A 199 -8.90 5.65 1.76
N ASP A 200 -8.11 6.42 1.04
CA ASP A 200 -6.69 6.17 0.86
C ASP A 200 -5.87 6.98 1.88
N LEU A 201 -4.75 6.42 2.32
CA LEU A 201 -3.75 7.19 3.02
C LEU A 201 -3.00 8.01 1.99
N GLY A 202 -3.41 9.26 1.80
CA GLY A 202 -2.78 10.20 0.89
C GLY A 202 -1.57 10.87 1.52
N ALA A 203 -0.61 11.27 0.70
CA ALA A 203 0.35 12.27 1.10
C ALA A 203 -0.30 13.67 1.09
N PRO A 204 0.17 14.57 1.93
CA PRO A 204 -0.29 15.95 1.99
C PRO A 204 -0.02 16.73 0.71
#